data_0066195db915a3cc830c1639e6c83e58
#
_entry.id   0066195db915a3cc830c1639e6c83e58
#
_cell.length_a   1.000
_cell.length_b   1.000
_cell.length_c   1.000
_cell.angle_alpha   90.00
_cell.angle_beta   90.00
_cell.angle_gamma   90.00
#
_symmetry.space_group_name_H-M   'P 1'
#
loop_
_entity.id
_entity.type
_entity.pdbx_description
1 polymer ?
#
loop_
_entity_poly.entity_id
_entity_poly.type
_entity_poly.pdbx_seq_one_letter_code
_entity_poly.pdbx_strand_id
1 'polypeptide(L)'
;SELAVFPLLRENTHNDGQLKRGVTSATSIRGALARGEKRKLKRCVPPYVYRDLPKFLPDFDKMILSRLFSAPAEEMRGILDCTEGLENRIKALIKDNLVYSAALDKIATKRYTYARIRRICIANLLGIQESLVREALESRLYANVLAVRADATDLLALVRRNASVPVLTRKSDFSVLEK
;
A
#
# COMPACT_ATOMS: atom_id res chain seq x y z
N SER A 1 -22.16 13.61 -14.88
CA SER A 1 -21.33 14.56 -14.10
C SER A 1 -19.96 14.64 -14.74
N GLU A 2 -19.56 15.81 -15.18
CA GLU A 2 -18.22 16.06 -15.69
C GLU A 2 -17.21 16.00 -14.54
N LEU A 3 -16.14 15.20 -14.71
CA LEU A 3 -15.02 15.18 -13.79
C LEU A 3 -14.08 16.34 -14.12
N ALA A 4 -13.92 17.29 -13.21
CA ALA A 4 -12.93 18.34 -13.34
C ALA A 4 -11.55 17.76 -13.01
N VAL A 5 -10.60 17.84 -13.93
CA VAL A 5 -9.22 17.38 -13.74
C VAL A 5 -8.34 18.56 -13.38
N PHE A 6 -7.69 18.51 -12.20
CA PHE A 6 -6.73 19.50 -11.73
C PHE A 6 -5.33 18.90 -11.76
N PRO A 7 -4.55 19.11 -12.84
CA PRO A 7 -3.20 18.59 -12.90
C PRO A 7 -2.27 19.36 -11.95
N LEU A 8 -1.54 18.62 -11.11
CA LEU A 8 -0.48 19.17 -10.25
C LEU A 8 0.87 18.75 -10.79
N LEU A 9 1.71 19.73 -11.11
CA LEU A 9 3.09 19.48 -11.53
C LEU A 9 3.88 18.93 -10.34
N ARG A 10 4.51 17.76 -10.53
CA ARG A 10 5.38 17.16 -9.53
C ARG A 10 6.80 17.69 -9.69
N GLU A 11 7.36 18.26 -8.65
CA GLU A 11 8.72 18.84 -8.65
C GLU A 11 9.83 17.79 -8.67
N ASN A 12 9.53 16.53 -8.29
CA ASN A 12 10.51 15.43 -8.19
C ASN A 12 10.11 14.23 -9.04
N THR A 13 11.11 13.49 -9.56
CA THR A 13 10.86 12.20 -10.23
C THR A 13 10.31 11.17 -9.26
N HIS A 14 9.48 10.24 -9.75
CA HIS A 14 8.72 9.30 -8.93
C HIS A 14 9.59 8.40 -8.03
N ASN A 15 10.79 8.05 -8.45
CA ASN A 15 11.71 7.14 -7.74
C ASN A 15 13.05 7.81 -7.42
N ASP A 16 13.07 9.12 -7.17
CA ASP A 16 14.29 9.79 -6.75
C ASP A 16 14.79 9.19 -5.43
N GLY A 17 15.94 8.53 -5.48
CA GLY A 17 16.56 7.89 -4.31
C GLY A 17 17.36 8.87 -3.45
N GLN A 18 17.50 10.14 -3.90
CA GLN A 18 18.29 11.14 -3.20
C GLN A 18 17.45 11.96 -2.22
N LEU A 19 18.03 12.26 -1.05
CA LEU A 19 17.43 13.17 -0.09
C LEU A 19 17.62 14.61 -0.56
N LYS A 20 16.51 15.34 -0.70
CA LYS A 20 16.50 16.77 -1.02
C LYS A 20 15.91 17.56 0.13
N ARG A 21 16.47 18.75 0.38
CA ARG A 21 15.96 19.65 1.41
C ARG A 21 14.56 20.17 1.01
N GLY A 22 13.63 20.13 1.93
CA GLY A 22 12.27 20.64 1.75
C GLY A 22 11.32 19.65 1.10
N VAL A 23 11.67 19.10 -0.09
CA VAL A 23 10.82 18.14 -0.81
C VAL A 23 11.61 16.89 -1.13
N THR A 24 11.25 15.77 -0.53
CA THR A 24 11.90 14.48 -0.75
C THR A 24 10.87 13.37 -1.00
N SER A 25 11.25 12.34 -1.75
CA SER A 25 10.34 11.24 -2.08
C SER A 25 10.17 10.28 -0.91
N ALA A 26 9.03 9.61 -0.83
CA ALA A 26 8.82 8.54 0.15
C ALA A 26 9.84 7.39 0.00
N THR A 27 10.33 7.15 -1.22
CA THR A 27 11.38 6.16 -1.51
C THR A 27 12.70 6.56 -0.86
N SER A 28 13.11 7.84 -0.98
CA SER A 28 14.32 8.36 -0.33
C SER A 28 14.22 8.30 1.20
N ILE A 29 13.04 8.62 1.76
CA ILE A 29 12.81 8.54 3.21
C ILE A 29 12.95 7.09 3.70
N ARG A 30 12.27 6.14 3.04
CA ARG A 30 12.38 4.72 3.40
C ARG A 30 13.81 4.20 3.26
N GLY A 31 14.52 4.57 2.20
CA GLY A 31 15.92 4.19 2.00
C GLY A 31 16.83 4.73 3.10
N ALA A 32 16.64 5.97 3.54
CA ALA A 32 17.41 6.54 4.65
C ALA A 32 17.10 5.87 5.99
N LEU A 33 15.83 5.52 6.25
CA LEU A 33 15.44 4.78 7.45
C LEU A 33 16.02 3.36 7.46
N ALA A 34 16.00 2.67 6.32
CA ALA A 34 16.58 1.33 6.17
C ALA A 34 18.11 1.33 6.44
N ARG A 35 18.80 2.42 6.10
CA ARG A 35 20.24 2.60 6.42
C ARG A 35 20.51 3.16 7.80
N GLY A 36 19.48 3.36 8.65
CA GLY A 36 19.65 3.96 9.99
C GLY A 36 19.97 5.47 9.98
N GLU A 37 19.78 6.14 8.86
CA GLU A 37 20.14 7.55 8.63
C GLU A 37 19.03 8.55 9.02
N LYS A 38 18.17 8.21 10.02
CA LYS A 38 17.05 9.06 10.44
C LYS A 38 17.44 10.54 10.64
N ARG A 39 18.65 10.80 11.17
CA ARG A 39 19.08 12.18 11.43
C ARG A 39 19.15 13.05 10.18
N LYS A 40 19.47 12.48 9.01
CA LYS A 40 19.51 13.19 7.73
C LYS A 40 18.14 13.69 7.30
N LEU A 41 17.08 13.03 7.75
CA LEU A 41 15.69 13.38 7.40
C LEU A 41 15.18 14.64 8.08
N LYS A 42 15.85 15.12 9.15
CA LYS A 42 15.40 16.31 9.91
C LYS A 42 15.19 17.57 9.05
N ARG A 43 15.97 17.70 7.95
CA ARG A 43 15.88 18.84 7.02
C ARG A 43 15.11 18.54 5.73
N CYS A 44 14.64 17.29 5.58
CA CYS A 44 14.00 16.80 4.37
C CYS A 44 12.49 16.63 4.52
N VAL A 45 11.97 16.66 5.76
CA VAL A 45 10.56 16.51 6.08
C VAL A 45 10.13 17.54 7.11
N PRO A 46 8.82 17.87 7.21
CA PRO A 46 8.30 18.76 8.24
C PRO A 46 8.61 18.24 9.67
N PRO A 47 8.80 19.14 10.66
CA PRO A 47 9.16 18.74 12.03
C PRO A 47 8.21 17.73 12.68
N TYR A 48 6.90 17.86 12.44
CA TYR A 48 5.90 16.93 12.96
C TYR A 48 6.04 15.54 12.33
N VAL A 49 6.32 15.46 11.02
CA VAL A 49 6.60 14.18 10.35
C VAL A 49 7.88 13.55 10.90
N TYR A 50 8.95 14.36 11.07
CA TYR A 50 10.21 13.85 11.61
C TYR A 50 10.07 13.21 12.99
N ARG A 51 9.26 13.81 13.85
CA ARG A 51 8.97 13.30 15.20
C ARG A 51 8.33 11.91 15.12
N ASP A 52 7.38 11.74 14.20
CA ASP A 52 6.56 10.55 14.09
C ASP A 52 7.22 9.44 13.22
N LEU A 53 8.38 9.74 12.58
CA LEU A 53 9.11 8.72 11.83
C LEU A 53 9.56 7.57 12.73
N PRO A 54 9.37 6.31 12.30
CA PRO A 54 9.82 5.15 13.07
C PRO A 54 11.35 5.13 13.20
N LYS A 55 11.86 4.46 14.23
CA LYS A 55 13.30 4.24 14.38
C LYS A 55 13.84 3.23 13.38
N PHE A 56 13.03 2.24 13.00
CA PHE A 56 13.33 1.21 12.00
C PHE A 56 12.08 0.92 11.19
N LEU A 57 12.27 0.42 9.98
CA LEU A 57 11.18 -0.09 9.14
C LEU A 57 10.93 -1.57 9.49
N PRO A 58 9.68 -2.00 9.59
CA PRO A 58 9.37 -3.41 9.71
C PRO A 58 9.83 -4.16 8.46
N ASP A 59 10.44 -5.33 8.65
CA ASP A 59 10.87 -6.22 7.59
C ASP A 59 9.96 -7.46 7.58
N PHE A 60 9.17 -7.59 6.53
CA PHE A 60 8.26 -8.71 6.31
C PHE A 60 8.82 -9.74 5.33
N ASP A 61 10.02 -9.55 4.79
CA ASP A 61 10.58 -10.35 3.71
C ASP A 61 10.62 -11.84 4.06
N LYS A 62 11.05 -12.17 5.27
CA LYS A 62 11.10 -13.56 5.75
C LYS A 62 9.71 -14.18 5.90
N MET A 63 8.73 -13.42 6.37
CA MET A 63 7.34 -13.89 6.49
C MET A 63 6.74 -14.14 5.11
N ILE A 64 6.95 -13.22 4.17
CA ILE A 64 6.51 -13.35 2.78
C ILE A 64 7.13 -14.59 2.15
N LEU A 65 8.44 -14.77 2.27
CA LEU A 65 9.14 -15.94 1.73
C LEU A 65 8.60 -17.24 2.32
N SER A 66 8.48 -17.33 3.64
CA SER A 66 7.94 -18.51 4.33
C SER A 66 6.55 -18.85 3.81
N ARG A 67 5.67 -17.85 3.68
CA ARG A 67 4.32 -18.04 3.16
C ARG A 67 4.32 -18.47 1.69
N LEU A 68 5.16 -17.87 0.84
CA LEU A 68 5.31 -18.25 -0.56
C LEU A 68 5.82 -19.69 -0.71
N PHE A 69 6.68 -20.16 0.18
CA PHE A 69 7.13 -21.55 0.19
C PHE A 69 5.99 -22.51 0.55
N SER A 70 5.24 -22.21 1.60
CA SER A 70 4.20 -23.11 2.13
C SER A 70 2.91 -23.11 1.33
N ALA A 71 2.50 -21.96 0.74
CA ALA A 71 1.23 -21.85 0.02
C ALA A 71 1.18 -22.76 -1.22
N PRO A 72 0.13 -23.54 -1.41
CA PRO A 72 -0.11 -24.27 -2.67
C PRO A 72 -0.29 -23.31 -3.86
N ALA A 73 0.05 -23.78 -5.07
CA ALA A 73 -0.11 -22.96 -6.28
C ALA A 73 -1.58 -22.60 -6.53
N GLU A 74 -2.51 -23.51 -6.23
CA GLU A 74 -3.96 -23.29 -6.33
C GLU A 74 -4.43 -22.15 -5.46
N GLU A 75 -3.93 -22.08 -4.23
CA GLU A 75 -4.26 -20.98 -3.31
C GLU A 75 -3.76 -19.64 -3.86
N MET A 76 -2.55 -19.61 -4.41
CA MET A 76 -2.00 -18.41 -5.03
C MET A 76 -2.78 -17.98 -6.28
N ARG A 77 -3.29 -18.95 -7.07
CA ARG A 77 -4.13 -18.67 -8.23
C ARG A 77 -5.44 -17.98 -7.87
N GLY A 78 -5.96 -18.20 -6.66
CA GLY A 78 -7.13 -17.51 -6.13
C GLY A 78 -6.91 -16.06 -5.73
N ILE A 79 -5.69 -15.54 -5.80
CA ILE A 79 -5.39 -14.14 -5.45
C ILE A 79 -5.64 -13.24 -6.66
N LEU A 80 -6.26 -12.09 -6.42
CA LEU A 80 -6.52 -11.08 -7.46
C LEU A 80 -5.21 -10.74 -8.22
N ASP A 81 -5.30 -10.64 -9.55
CA ASP A 81 -4.16 -10.42 -10.45
C ASP A 81 -3.13 -11.58 -10.56
N CYS A 82 -3.29 -12.68 -9.84
CA CYS A 82 -2.41 -13.84 -9.94
C CYS A 82 -2.89 -14.77 -11.08
N THR A 83 -2.72 -14.33 -12.30
CA THR A 83 -3.21 -15.00 -13.51
C THR A 83 -2.07 -15.37 -14.45
N GLU A 84 -2.38 -16.06 -15.54
CA GLU A 84 -1.45 -16.35 -16.65
C GLU A 84 -0.24 -17.22 -16.25
N GLY A 85 -0.40 -18.06 -15.22
CA GLY A 85 0.66 -18.94 -14.73
C GLY A 85 1.69 -18.24 -13.83
N LEU A 86 1.38 -17.04 -13.35
CA LEU A 86 2.29 -16.30 -12.47
C LEU A 86 2.52 -17.03 -11.15
N GLU A 87 1.54 -17.75 -10.62
CA GLU A 87 1.66 -18.62 -9.45
C GLU A 87 2.76 -19.66 -9.63
N ASN A 88 2.80 -20.32 -10.80
CA ASN A 88 3.79 -21.33 -11.10
C ASN A 88 5.19 -20.73 -11.22
N ARG A 89 5.29 -19.57 -11.89
CA ARG A 89 6.54 -18.82 -12.00
C ARG A 89 7.08 -18.39 -10.63
N ILE A 90 6.23 -17.86 -9.75
CA ILE A 90 6.62 -17.52 -8.38
C ILE A 90 7.13 -18.75 -7.65
N LYS A 91 6.38 -19.86 -7.67
CA LYS A 91 6.74 -21.13 -7.00
C LYS A 91 8.05 -21.71 -7.51
N ALA A 92 8.31 -21.64 -8.81
CA ALA A 92 9.55 -22.13 -9.40
C ALA A 92 10.77 -21.31 -8.95
N LEU A 93 10.66 -19.98 -9.00
CA LEU A 93 11.80 -19.10 -8.76
C LEU A 93 12.08 -18.87 -7.28
N ILE A 94 11.07 -19.02 -6.39
CA ILE A 94 11.27 -18.85 -4.96
C ILE A 94 12.11 -19.96 -4.35
N LYS A 95 12.07 -21.19 -4.91
CA LYS A 95 12.81 -22.36 -4.40
C LYS A 95 14.31 -22.11 -4.31
N ASP A 96 14.85 -21.37 -5.26
CA ASP A 96 16.29 -21.11 -5.38
C ASP A 96 16.72 -19.76 -4.81
N ASN A 97 15.79 -19.01 -4.18
CA ASN A 97 16.05 -17.66 -3.72
C ASN A 97 15.54 -17.44 -2.32
N LEU A 98 16.47 -17.43 -1.35
CA LEU A 98 16.19 -17.16 0.07
C LEU A 98 16.16 -15.68 0.43
N VAL A 99 16.34 -14.78 -0.55
CA VAL A 99 16.28 -13.33 -0.38
C VAL A 99 15.14 -12.79 -1.21
N TYR A 100 14.18 -12.14 -0.58
CA TYR A 100 12.94 -11.69 -1.24
C TYR A 100 13.18 -10.72 -2.40
N SER A 101 14.09 -9.76 -2.24
CA SER A 101 14.42 -8.82 -3.32
C SER A 101 15.01 -9.53 -4.53
N ALA A 102 15.92 -10.49 -4.32
CA ALA A 102 16.51 -11.27 -5.41
C ALA A 102 15.47 -12.17 -6.11
N ALA A 103 14.53 -12.74 -5.34
CA ALA A 103 13.41 -13.47 -5.91
C ALA A 103 12.52 -12.58 -6.78
N LEU A 104 12.18 -11.38 -6.28
CA LEU A 104 11.40 -10.40 -7.04
C LEU A 104 12.06 -10.02 -8.37
N ASP A 105 13.37 -9.77 -8.36
CA ASP A 105 14.13 -9.40 -9.56
C ASP A 105 14.04 -10.48 -10.65
N LYS A 106 14.05 -11.76 -10.25
CA LYS A 106 13.94 -12.89 -11.18
C LYS A 106 12.49 -13.14 -11.64
N ILE A 107 11.50 -12.92 -10.77
CA ILE A 107 10.09 -13.08 -11.10
C ILE A 107 9.62 -11.98 -12.04
N ALA A 108 10.09 -10.74 -11.83
CA ALA A 108 9.66 -9.56 -12.58
C ALA A 108 10.05 -9.66 -14.07
N THR A 109 9.15 -9.16 -14.91
CA THR A 109 9.32 -9.05 -16.36
C THR A 109 8.56 -7.84 -16.87
N LYS A 110 8.65 -7.54 -18.18
CA LYS A 110 7.77 -6.51 -18.78
C LYS A 110 6.28 -6.82 -18.60
N ARG A 111 5.90 -8.12 -18.59
CA ARG A 111 4.53 -8.59 -18.38
C ARG A 111 4.12 -8.58 -16.92
N TYR A 112 5.02 -8.93 -16.02
CA TYR A 112 4.80 -9.04 -14.58
C TYR A 112 5.59 -7.96 -13.84
N THR A 113 4.94 -6.83 -13.61
CA THR A 113 5.60 -5.70 -12.94
C THR A 113 5.88 -5.97 -11.47
N TYR A 114 6.91 -5.34 -10.90
CA TYR A 114 7.22 -5.41 -9.47
C TYR A 114 6.03 -5.08 -8.58
N ALA A 115 5.24 -4.07 -8.96
CA ALA A 115 4.08 -3.64 -8.19
C ALA A 115 3.00 -4.73 -8.15
N ARG A 116 2.75 -5.43 -9.28
CA ARG A 116 1.82 -6.56 -9.36
C ARG A 116 2.28 -7.71 -8.47
N ILE A 117 3.54 -8.12 -8.59
CA ILE A 117 4.11 -9.23 -7.81
C ILE A 117 4.06 -8.92 -6.31
N ARG A 118 4.43 -7.71 -5.90
CA ARG A 118 4.40 -7.30 -4.48
C ARG A 118 2.98 -7.33 -3.92
N ARG A 119 1.97 -6.88 -4.65
CA ARG A 119 0.55 -6.97 -4.22
C ARG A 119 0.14 -8.42 -4.00
N ILE A 120 0.48 -9.31 -4.95
CA ILE A 120 0.18 -10.75 -4.84
C ILE A 120 0.88 -11.36 -3.61
N CYS A 121 2.16 -11.04 -3.39
CA CYS A 121 2.91 -11.55 -2.24
C CYS A 121 2.29 -11.10 -0.90
N ILE A 122 1.88 -9.85 -0.80
CA ILE A 122 1.21 -9.33 0.40
C ILE A 122 -0.19 -9.93 0.55
N ALA A 123 -0.97 -10.04 -0.52
CA ALA A 123 -2.28 -10.69 -0.49
C ALA A 123 -2.17 -12.16 -0.04
N ASN A 124 -1.15 -12.89 -0.53
CA ASN A 124 -0.85 -14.25 -0.09
C ASN A 124 -0.49 -14.32 1.39
N LEU A 125 0.34 -13.38 1.88
CA LEU A 125 0.70 -13.31 3.30
C LEU A 125 -0.52 -13.09 4.20
N LEU A 126 -1.44 -12.22 3.76
CA LEU A 126 -2.65 -11.86 4.52
C LEU A 126 -3.82 -12.81 4.27
N GLY A 127 -3.72 -13.78 3.36
CA GLY A 127 -4.81 -14.69 3.00
C GLY A 127 -5.95 -14.00 2.23
N ILE A 128 -5.67 -12.89 1.54
CA ILE A 128 -6.67 -12.13 0.77
C ILE A 128 -6.86 -12.78 -0.59
N GLN A 129 -8.01 -13.45 -0.77
CA GLN A 129 -8.42 -14.06 -2.02
C GLN A 129 -9.25 -13.11 -2.88
N GLU A 130 -9.31 -13.34 -4.19
CA GLU A 130 -10.12 -12.56 -5.12
C GLU A 130 -11.61 -12.58 -4.74
N SER A 131 -12.12 -13.71 -4.24
CA SER A 131 -13.51 -13.82 -3.76
C SER A 131 -13.82 -12.82 -2.65
N LEU A 132 -12.92 -12.67 -1.67
CA LEU A 132 -13.08 -11.68 -0.59
C LEU A 132 -13.09 -10.24 -1.14
N VAL A 133 -12.24 -9.96 -2.13
CA VAL A 133 -12.20 -8.62 -2.77
C VAL A 133 -13.50 -8.34 -3.52
N ARG A 134 -14.04 -9.33 -4.23
CA ARG A 134 -15.33 -9.20 -4.94
C ARG A 134 -16.48 -8.98 -3.97
N GLU A 135 -16.57 -9.80 -2.92
CA GLU A 135 -17.56 -9.65 -1.86
C GLU A 135 -17.49 -8.27 -1.20
N ALA A 136 -16.28 -7.78 -0.90
CA ALA A 136 -16.09 -6.45 -0.33
C ALA A 136 -16.55 -5.33 -1.29
N LEU A 137 -16.36 -5.48 -2.60
CA LEU A 137 -16.82 -4.50 -3.60
C LEU A 137 -18.34 -4.52 -3.82
N GLU A 138 -18.99 -5.66 -3.58
CA GLU A 138 -20.45 -5.81 -3.63
C GLU A 138 -21.11 -5.35 -2.32
N SER A 139 -20.35 -5.25 -1.25
CA SER A 139 -20.81 -4.77 0.04
C SER A 139 -21.10 -3.27 0.04
N ARG A 140 -21.86 -2.82 1.04
CA ARG A 140 -22.14 -1.38 1.20
C ARG A 140 -20.87 -0.60 1.49
N LEU A 141 -20.43 0.21 0.54
CA LEU A 141 -19.27 1.08 0.71
C LEU A 141 -19.54 2.21 1.71
N TYR A 142 -18.50 2.65 2.38
CA TYR A 142 -18.53 3.80 3.28
C TYR A 142 -17.24 4.61 3.22
N ALA A 143 -17.31 5.88 3.58
CA ALA A 143 -16.14 6.74 3.72
C ALA A 143 -15.74 6.85 5.20
N ASN A 144 -14.58 6.30 5.57
CA ASN A 144 -14.03 6.41 6.91
C ASN A 144 -13.14 7.64 7.00
N VAL A 145 -13.59 8.68 7.71
CA VAL A 145 -12.82 9.91 7.92
C VAL A 145 -11.87 9.73 9.09
N LEU A 146 -10.58 9.59 8.82
CA LEU A 146 -9.56 9.33 9.84
C LEU A 146 -9.13 10.60 10.59
N ALA A 147 -9.14 11.76 9.93
CA ALA A 147 -8.78 13.03 10.54
C ALA A 147 -9.37 14.18 9.73
N VAL A 148 -9.70 15.26 10.43
CA VAL A 148 -10.14 16.53 9.86
C VAL A 148 -9.37 17.65 10.55
N ARG A 149 -8.90 18.62 9.79
CA ARG A 149 -8.27 19.82 10.34
C ARG A 149 -9.32 20.62 11.12
N ALA A 150 -8.95 21.20 12.27
CA ALA A 150 -9.90 21.83 13.19
C ALA A 150 -10.72 22.96 12.55
N ASP A 151 -10.14 23.67 11.57
CA ASP A 151 -10.78 24.73 10.81
C ASP A 151 -11.52 24.26 9.54
N ALA A 152 -11.68 22.96 9.34
CA ALA A 152 -12.33 22.35 8.17
C ALA A 152 -13.61 21.56 8.54
N THR A 153 -14.23 21.86 9.67
CA THR A 153 -15.46 21.19 10.11
C THR A 153 -16.63 21.42 9.16
N ASP A 154 -16.70 22.60 8.54
CA ASP A 154 -17.73 22.95 7.57
C ASP A 154 -17.61 22.09 6.30
N LEU A 155 -16.37 21.79 5.87
CA LEU A 155 -16.13 20.88 4.77
C LEU A 155 -16.63 19.46 5.10
N LEU A 156 -16.42 18.98 6.33
CA LEU A 156 -16.95 17.68 6.75
C LEU A 156 -18.47 17.64 6.71
N ALA A 157 -19.13 18.72 7.15
CA ALA A 157 -20.58 18.83 7.08
C ALA A 157 -21.09 18.82 5.64
N LEU A 158 -20.38 19.52 4.74
CA LEU A 158 -20.67 19.53 3.30
C LEU A 158 -20.50 18.13 2.68
N VAL A 159 -19.41 17.43 3.00
CA VAL A 159 -19.16 16.05 2.54
C VAL A 159 -20.29 15.13 3.00
N ARG A 160 -20.67 15.17 4.28
CA ARG A 160 -21.76 14.33 4.81
C ARG A 160 -23.09 14.58 4.13
N ARG A 161 -23.37 15.81 3.75
CA ARG A 161 -24.63 16.17 3.08
C ARG A 161 -24.71 15.68 1.64
N ASN A 162 -23.57 15.64 0.94
CA ASN A 162 -23.52 15.35 -0.50
C ASN A 162 -22.99 13.95 -0.81
N ALA A 163 -22.46 13.19 0.16
CA ALA A 163 -21.93 11.87 -0.10
C ALA A 163 -23.03 10.86 -0.39
N SER A 164 -22.84 10.07 -1.43
CA SER A 164 -23.72 8.94 -1.79
C SER A 164 -23.54 7.71 -0.90
N VAL A 165 -22.50 7.70 -0.05
CA VAL A 165 -22.17 6.62 0.88
C VAL A 165 -22.15 7.14 2.32
N PRO A 166 -22.35 6.29 3.34
CA PRO A 166 -22.20 6.69 4.74
C PRO A 166 -20.82 7.27 5.02
N VAL A 167 -20.77 8.40 5.72
CA VAL A 167 -19.52 9.06 6.15
C VAL A 167 -19.35 8.83 7.65
N LEU A 168 -18.41 7.95 8.00
CA LEU A 168 -18.13 7.56 9.38
C LEU A 168 -16.98 8.40 9.94
N THR A 169 -17.14 8.89 11.16
CA THR A 169 -16.14 9.71 11.85
C THR A 169 -15.81 9.19 13.24
N ARG A 170 -16.63 8.30 13.77
CA ARG A 170 -16.49 7.72 15.11
C ARG A 170 -16.69 6.21 15.05
N LYS A 171 -16.14 5.51 16.00
CA LYS A 171 -16.30 4.05 16.10
C LYS A 171 -17.79 3.64 16.23
N SER A 172 -18.61 4.44 16.92
CA SER A 172 -20.05 4.23 17.05
C SER A 172 -20.82 4.31 15.71
N ASP A 173 -20.28 5.00 14.72
CA ASP A 173 -20.95 5.17 13.44
C ASP A 173 -20.97 3.88 12.61
N PHE A 174 -20.11 2.89 12.95
CA PHE A 174 -20.07 1.59 12.25
C PHE A 174 -21.36 0.76 12.43
N SER A 175 -22.13 0.99 13.48
CA SER A 175 -23.44 0.35 13.66
C SER A 175 -24.45 0.65 12.53
N VAL A 176 -24.21 1.69 11.76
CA VAL A 176 -25.01 2.04 10.55
C VAL A 176 -24.78 1.04 9.40
N LEU A 177 -23.65 0.34 9.39
CA LEU A 177 -23.29 -0.65 8.35
C LEU A 177 -23.88 -2.03 8.64
N GLU A 178 -24.31 -2.29 9.87
CA GLU A 178 -24.88 -3.58 10.31
C GLU A 178 -26.38 -3.72 9.99
N LYS A 179 -27.02 -2.66 9.47
CA LYS A 179 -28.41 -2.59 9.02
C LYS A 179 -28.52 -2.61 7.50
#